data_f95c5c12ecfcee54003ec8aa5376bda5
#
_entry.id   f95c5c12ecfcee54003ec8aa5376bda5
#
_cell.length_a   1.000
_cell.length_b   1.000
_cell.length_c   1.000
_cell.angle_alpha   90.00
_cell.angle_beta   90.00
_cell.angle_gamma   90.00
#
_symmetry.space_group_name_H-M   'P 1'
#
loop_
_entity.id
_entity.type
_entity.pdbx_description
1 polymer ?
#
loop_
_entity_poly.entity_id
_entity_poly.type
_entity_poly.pdbx_seq_one_letter_code
_entity_poly.pdbx_strand_id
1 'polypeptide(L)'
;PPAMLPGEELRVAGQGGPAPANGEPGDLYLTLKALPHALFRLEKHDVHVKVPVSIFRLLAGGTIDVPTLTCVREVLLNEGASTPEIRVAEAGFPGRGRRKAGDLLVHLETQPIQFLGKEQKAMLEMAEELLQSQLHTQSPTLAQWNKTLDAYR
;
A
#
# COMPACT_ATOMS: atom_id res chain seq x y z
N PRO A 1 17.68 17.53 10.45
CA PRO A 1 18.39 16.44 9.77
C PRO A 1 17.39 15.53 9.05
N PRO A 2 17.76 14.95 7.89
CA PRO A 2 16.87 14.04 7.16
C PRO A 2 16.57 12.76 7.97
N ALA A 3 15.46 12.08 7.65
CA ALA A 3 15.05 10.80 8.23
C ALA A 3 14.80 10.81 9.76
N MET A 4 14.32 11.90 10.30
CA MET A 4 13.80 11.96 11.68
C MET A 4 12.34 11.53 11.73
N LEU A 5 12.02 10.65 12.67
CA LEU A 5 10.65 10.19 12.88
C LEU A 5 9.83 11.20 13.70
N PRO A 6 8.50 11.16 13.55
CA PRO A 6 7.61 11.89 14.45
C PRO A 6 7.84 11.49 15.90
N GLY A 7 7.88 12.47 16.80
CA GLY A 7 8.18 12.27 18.21
C GLY A 7 9.67 12.29 18.57
N GLU A 8 10.58 12.25 17.58
CA GLU A 8 12.01 12.45 17.85
C GLU A 8 12.29 13.93 18.19
N GLU A 9 13.19 14.14 19.15
CA GLU A 9 13.64 15.46 19.55
C GLU A 9 14.99 15.81 18.88
N LEU A 10 15.08 17.02 18.36
CA LEU A 10 16.30 17.60 17.85
C LEU A 10 16.80 18.69 18.82
N ARG A 11 17.98 18.49 19.41
CA ARG A 11 18.66 19.51 20.17
C ARG A 11 19.50 20.37 19.22
N VAL A 12 19.30 21.68 19.28
CA VAL A 12 20.11 22.67 18.58
C VAL A 12 20.83 23.51 19.64
N ALA A 13 22.13 23.24 19.78
CA ALA A 13 22.94 23.87 20.81
C ALA A 13 23.03 25.40 20.60
N GLY A 14 22.92 26.15 21.68
CA GLY A 14 23.09 27.58 21.68
C GLY A 14 21.99 28.40 21.00
N GLN A 15 20.84 27.75 20.63
CA GLN A 15 19.71 28.42 19.97
C GLN A 15 18.47 28.56 20.87
N GLY A 16 18.64 28.35 22.18
CA GLY A 16 17.60 28.54 23.19
C GLY A 16 17.45 29.97 23.66
N GLY A 17 16.94 30.13 24.87
CA GLY A 17 16.77 31.46 25.48
C GLY A 17 18.09 32.18 25.78
N PRO A 18 18.07 33.54 25.85
CA PRO A 18 19.27 34.33 26.16
C PRO A 18 19.79 34.00 27.56
N ALA A 19 21.11 33.97 27.69
CA ALA A 19 21.75 33.71 28.98
C ALA A 19 21.63 34.93 29.92
N PRO A 20 21.42 34.71 31.22
CA PRO A 20 21.59 35.79 32.17
C PRO A 20 23.09 36.14 32.29
N ALA A 21 23.40 37.45 32.28
CA ALA A 21 24.71 38.04 32.58
C ALA A 21 25.94 37.31 32.00
N ASN A 22 26.22 37.50 30.70
CA ASN A 22 27.41 36.99 29.99
C ASN A 22 27.62 35.47 29.93
N GLY A 23 26.61 34.66 30.17
CA GLY A 23 26.63 33.21 29.97
C GLY A 23 26.42 32.80 28.51
N GLU A 24 26.54 31.50 28.22
CA GLU A 24 26.19 30.94 26.92
C GLU A 24 24.70 30.80 26.76
N PRO A 25 24.11 31.03 25.56
CA PRO A 25 22.69 30.79 25.29
C PRO A 25 22.31 29.33 25.59
N GLY A 26 21.07 29.12 26.04
CA GLY A 26 20.54 27.79 26.24
C GLY A 26 20.37 27.02 24.94
N ASP A 27 19.99 25.77 25.03
CA ASP A 27 19.72 24.92 23.88
C ASP A 27 18.24 24.98 23.48
N LEU A 28 17.97 24.82 22.18
CA LEU A 28 16.64 24.69 21.66
C LEU A 28 16.32 23.21 21.41
N TYR A 29 15.21 22.73 21.94
CA TYR A 29 14.70 21.40 21.69
C TYR A 29 13.48 21.46 20.77
N LEU A 30 13.55 20.76 19.62
CA LEU A 30 12.48 20.69 18.62
C LEU A 30 11.90 19.29 18.59
N THR A 31 10.61 19.17 18.84
CA THR A 31 9.89 17.90 18.68
C THR A 31 9.22 17.87 17.33
N LEU A 32 9.50 16.85 16.50
CA LEU A 32 8.91 16.69 15.19
C LEU A 32 7.52 16.06 15.27
N LYS A 33 6.58 16.62 14.50
CA LYS A 33 5.25 16.02 14.30
C LYS A 33 5.03 15.76 12.82
N ALA A 34 4.55 14.56 12.47
CA ALA A 34 4.09 14.30 11.12
C ALA A 34 2.75 14.98 10.88
N LEU A 35 2.62 15.68 9.75
CA LEU A 35 1.34 16.14 9.27
C LEU A 35 0.65 15.00 8.50
N PRO A 36 -0.69 14.92 8.54
CA PRO A 36 -1.44 13.97 7.73
C PRO A 36 -1.10 14.15 6.24
N HIS A 37 -0.89 13.05 5.54
CA HIS A 37 -0.65 13.05 4.10
C HIS A 37 -1.83 12.41 3.37
N ALA A 38 -2.17 12.90 2.16
CA ALA A 38 -3.33 12.44 1.42
C ALA A 38 -3.22 10.96 0.98
N LEU A 39 -1.99 10.49 0.68
CA LEU A 39 -1.74 9.14 0.16
C LEU A 39 -1.07 8.23 1.19
N PHE A 40 -0.17 8.77 2.01
CA PHE A 40 0.71 7.97 2.86
C PHE A 40 0.33 8.04 4.33
N ARG A 41 0.34 6.90 4.98
CA ARG A 41 0.24 6.77 6.43
C ARG A 41 1.54 6.17 6.96
N LEU A 42 2.18 6.86 7.90
CA LEU A 42 3.37 6.37 8.58
C LEU A 42 2.96 5.56 9.82
N GLU A 43 3.47 4.35 9.93
CA GLU A 43 3.34 3.52 11.13
C GLU A 43 4.71 3.02 11.55
N LYS A 44 5.24 3.56 12.65
CA LYS A 44 6.64 3.35 13.09
C LYS A 44 7.63 3.79 11.99
N HIS A 45 8.15 2.85 11.20
CA HIS A 45 9.09 3.06 10.11
C HIS A 45 8.49 2.68 8.75
N ASP A 46 7.39 1.95 8.78
CA ASP A 46 6.72 1.48 7.57
C ASP A 46 5.74 2.53 7.06
N VAL A 47 5.65 2.61 5.75
CA VAL A 47 4.75 3.53 5.07
C VAL A 47 3.65 2.73 4.40
N HIS A 48 2.41 3.10 4.68
CA HIS A 48 1.23 2.48 4.08
C HIS A 48 0.69 3.38 2.98
N VAL A 49 0.34 2.77 1.85
CA VAL A 49 -0.32 3.44 0.73
C VAL A 49 -1.46 2.58 0.22
N LYS A 50 -2.59 3.23 -0.13
CA LYS A 50 -3.73 2.58 -0.77
C LYS A 50 -3.66 2.83 -2.26
N VAL A 51 -3.67 1.77 -3.05
CA VAL A 51 -3.58 1.84 -4.50
C VAL A 51 -4.85 1.26 -5.13
N PRO A 52 -5.64 2.08 -5.83
CA PRO A 52 -6.83 1.59 -6.54
C PRO A 52 -6.40 0.74 -7.73
N VAL A 53 -6.97 -0.45 -7.83
CA VAL A 53 -6.66 -1.40 -8.91
C VAL A 53 -7.95 -1.95 -9.49
N SER A 54 -8.01 -2.12 -10.81
CA SER A 54 -9.16 -2.76 -11.46
C SER A 54 -9.18 -4.27 -11.15
N ILE A 55 -10.36 -4.84 -11.07
CA ILE A 55 -10.54 -6.29 -10.90
C ILE A 55 -9.82 -7.08 -12.00
N PHE A 56 -9.83 -6.58 -13.23
CA PHE A 56 -9.15 -7.23 -14.35
C PHE A 56 -7.65 -7.31 -14.16
N ARG A 57 -7.04 -6.23 -13.62
CA ARG A 57 -5.60 -6.23 -13.33
C ARG A 57 -5.25 -7.19 -12.21
N LEU A 58 -6.10 -7.31 -11.20
CA LEU A 58 -5.89 -8.27 -10.12
C LEU A 58 -5.97 -9.73 -10.60
N LEU A 59 -6.89 -10.03 -11.51
CA LEU A 59 -7.05 -11.37 -12.08
C LEU A 59 -5.94 -11.72 -13.05
N ALA A 60 -5.61 -10.79 -13.96
CA ALA A 60 -4.61 -11.02 -15.00
C ALA A 60 -3.15 -10.89 -14.51
N GLY A 61 -2.94 -10.28 -13.34
CA GLY A 61 -1.59 -9.99 -12.88
C GLY A 61 -0.91 -8.88 -13.67
N GLY A 62 0.41 -8.90 -13.69
CA GLY A 62 1.24 -7.90 -14.38
C GLY A 62 1.75 -6.80 -13.45
N THR A 63 2.21 -5.68 -14.00
CA THR A 63 2.79 -4.58 -13.22
C THR A 63 1.79 -3.48 -12.93
N ILE A 64 1.96 -2.83 -11.78
CA ILE A 64 1.26 -1.61 -11.38
C ILE A 64 2.28 -0.57 -10.93
N ASP A 65 1.96 0.68 -11.16
CA ASP A 65 2.73 1.81 -10.66
C ASP A 65 2.30 2.16 -9.24
N VAL A 66 3.27 2.17 -8.33
CA VAL A 66 3.06 2.46 -6.91
C VAL A 66 3.88 3.69 -6.52
N PRO A 67 3.25 4.74 -5.97
CA PRO A 67 3.99 5.87 -5.45
C PRO A 67 4.77 5.47 -4.19
N THR A 68 6.01 5.90 -4.10
CA THR A 68 6.83 5.85 -2.90
C THR A 68 7.07 7.27 -2.38
N LEU A 69 7.79 7.43 -1.28
CA LEU A 69 8.13 8.75 -0.76
C LEU A 69 9.03 9.59 -1.69
N THR A 70 9.72 8.95 -2.63
CA THR A 70 10.72 9.60 -3.48
C THR A 70 10.46 9.48 -4.97
N CYS A 71 9.77 8.42 -5.41
CA CYS A 71 9.56 8.12 -6.82
C CYS A 71 8.33 7.22 -7.01
N VAL A 72 8.00 6.93 -8.25
CA VAL A 72 7.05 5.85 -8.60
C VAL A 72 7.86 4.60 -8.90
N ARG A 73 7.42 3.45 -8.39
CA ARG A 73 8.01 2.12 -8.66
C ARG A 73 6.99 1.21 -9.28
N GLU A 74 7.43 0.42 -10.23
CA GLU A 74 6.66 -0.70 -10.74
C GLU A 74 6.71 -1.87 -9.74
N VAL A 75 5.54 -2.42 -9.43
CA VAL A 75 5.37 -3.57 -8.55
C VAL A 75 4.63 -4.67 -9.30
N LEU A 76 5.16 -5.89 -9.24
CA LEU A 76 4.54 -7.04 -9.88
C LEU A 76 3.37 -7.56 -9.04
N LEU A 77 2.22 -7.71 -9.71
CA LEU A 77 1.06 -8.43 -9.19
C LEU A 77 1.11 -9.87 -9.70
N ASN A 78 1.01 -10.82 -8.79
CA ASN A 78 0.81 -12.22 -9.17
C ASN A 78 -0.62 -12.42 -9.68
N GLU A 79 -0.80 -13.30 -10.66
CA GLU A 79 -2.12 -13.70 -11.15
C GLU A 79 -2.98 -14.25 -10.02
N GLY A 80 -4.26 -13.86 -10.01
CA GLY A 80 -5.19 -14.29 -8.97
C GLY A 80 -4.79 -13.86 -7.57
N ALA A 81 -4.05 -12.75 -7.43
CA ALA A 81 -3.57 -12.26 -6.15
C ALA A 81 -4.71 -12.11 -5.14
N SER A 82 -4.83 -13.10 -4.27
CA SER A 82 -5.79 -13.12 -3.16
C SER A 82 -5.33 -12.23 -2.01
N THR A 83 -4.08 -11.77 -2.02
CA THR A 83 -3.52 -10.93 -0.96
C THR A 83 -3.76 -9.46 -1.25
N PRO A 84 -4.55 -8.78 -0.40
CA PRO A 84 -4.82 -7.35 -0.58
C PRO A 84 -3.62 -6.45 -0.28
N GLU A 85 -2.48 -7.03 0.10
CA GLU A 85 -1.30 -6.30 0.54
C GLU A 85 -0.03 -6.81 -0.12
N ILE A 86 0.80 -5.87 -0.60
CA ILE A 86 2.13 -6.14 -1.15
C ILE A 86 3.15 -5.36 -0.33
N ARG A 87 4.20 -6.05 0.10
CA ARG A 87 5.32 -5.45 0.84
C ARG A 87 6.48 -5.18 -0.11
N VAL A 88 6.88 -3.92 -0.19
CA VAL A 88 8.06 -3.47 -0.94
C VAL A 88 9.15 -3.12 0.05
N ALA A 89 10.17 -3.98 0.13
CA ALA A 89 11.26 -3.82 1.08
C ALA A 89 12.03 -2.51 0.89
N GLU A 90 12.42 -1.90 2.01
CA GLU A 90 13.24 -0.69 2.07
C GLU A 90 12.68 0.54 1.32
N ALA A 91 11.39 0.52 0.94
CA ALA A 91 10.71 1.61 0.26
C ALA A 91 9.85 2.49 1.19
N GLY A 92 9.91 2.26 2.49
CA GLY A 92 9.22 3.03 3.52
C GLY A 92 9.99 4.26 3.99
N PHE A 93 9.90 4.56 5.28
CA PHE A 93 10.58 5.73 5.84
C PHE A 93 12.10 5.54 5.85
N PRO A 94 12.89 6.55 5.45
CA PRO A 94 14.34 6.42 5.33
C PRO A 94 15.02 6.00 6.63
N GLY A 95 16.03 5.17 6.51
CA GLY A 95 16.89 4.81 7.64
C GLY A 95 17.78 5.96 8.10
N ARG A 96 18.27 5.91 9.35
CA ARG A 96 19.18 6.90 9.92
C ARG A 96 20.15 6.24 10.89
N GLY A 97 21.45 6.47 10.69
CA GLY A 97 22.49 5.86 11.52
C GLY A 97 22.43 4.33 11.44
N ARG A 98 22.15 3.65 12.57
CA ARG A 98 21.99 2.20 12.63
C ARG A 98 20.59 1.71 12.29
N ARG A 99 19.63 2.60 12.18
CA ARG A 99 18.25 2.27 11.82
C ARG A 99 18.15 2.05 10.31
N LYS A 100 17.66 0.88 9.91
CA LYS A 100 17.36 0.58 8.51
C LYS A 100 16.14 1.37 8.02
N ALA A 101 16.00 1.48 6.70
CA ALA A 101 14.76 1.98 6.11
C ALA A 101 13.59 1.03 6.48
N GLY A 102 12.40 1.61 6.60
CA GLY A 102 11.16 0.83 6.72
C GLY A 102 10.71 0.28 5.38
N ASP A 103 9.64 -0.48 5.38
CA ASP A 103 9.04 -1.03 4.19
C ASP A 103 7.83 -0.19 3.74
N LEU A 104 7.49 -0.31 2.46
CA LEU A 104 6.25 0.22 1.92
C LEU A 104 5.22 -0.92 1.86
N LEU A 105 4.11 -0.73 2.54
CA LEU A 105 2.96 -1.63 2.54
C LEU A 105 1.89 -1.07 1.61
N VAL A 106 1.72 -1.75 0.47
CA VAL A 106 0.79 -1.37 -0.58
C VAL A 106 -0.51 -2.12 -0.37
N HIS A 107 -1.56 -1.41 0.00
CA HIS A 107 -2.91 -1.97 0.14
C HIS A 107 -3.66 -1.80 -1.17
N LEU A 108 -3.99 -2.92 -1.81
CA LEU A 108 -4.74 -2.91 -3.07
C LEU A 108 -6.22 -2.72 -2.78
N GLU A 109 -6.79 -1.64 -3.29
CA GLU A 109 -8.23 -1.38 -3.20
C GLU A 109 -8.88 -1.67 -4.56
N THR A 110 -9.63 -2.76 -4.64
CA THR A 110 -10.36 -3.11 -5.85
C THR A 110 -11.44 -2.08 -6.13
N GLN A 111 -11.35 -1.44 -7.28
CA GLN A 111 -12.38 -0.50 -7.73
C GLN A 111 -13.45 -1.24 -8.54
N PRO A 112 -14.75 -1.13 -8.15
CA PRO A 112 -15.82 -1.68 -8.94
C PRO A 112 -15.94 -0.94 -10.27
N ILE A 113 -16.16 -1.69 -11.33
CA ILE A 113 -16.42 -1.13 -12.66
C ILE A 113 -17.91 -0.86 -12.75
N GLN A 114 -18.28 0.41 -12.84
CA GLN A 114 -19.69 0.82 -12.85
C GLN A 114 -20.39 0.57 -14.20
N PHE A 115 -19.65 0.69 -15.29
CA PHE A 115 -20.18 0.53 -16.64
C PHE A 115 -19.23 -0.30 -17.51
N LEU A 116 -19.79 -1.29 -18.18
CA LEU A 116 -19.07 -2.13 -19.13
C LEU A 116 -19.58 -1.82 -20.55
N GLY A 117 -18.66 -1.60 -21.47
CA GLY A 117 -18.98 -1.55 -22.90
C GLY A 117 -19.45 -2.91 -23.41
N LYS A 118 -20.12 -2.92 -24.58
CA LYS A 118 -20.65 -4.16 -25.20
C LYS A 118 -19.57 -5.23 -25.41
N GLU A 119 -18.39 -4.81 -25.88
CA GLU A 119 -17.25 -5.71 -26.11
C GLU A 119 -16.71 -6.30 -24.80
N GLN A 120 -16.56 -5.47 -23.76
CA GLN A 120 -16.11 -5.92 -22.44
C GLN A 120 -17.09 -6.92 -21.82
N LYS A 121 -18.40 -6.67 -21.98
CA LYS A 121 -19.43 -7.60 -21.49
C LYS A 121 -19.35 -8.94 -22.21
N ALA A 122 -19.22 -8.95 -23.54
CA ALA A 122 -19.08 -10.17 -24.32
C ALA A 122 -17.82 -10.98 -23.94
N MET A 123 -16.69 -10.30 -23.69
CA MET A 123 -15.47 -10.96 -23.20
C MET A 123 -15.64 -11.57 -21.82
N LEU A 124 -16.36 -10.90 -20.92
CA LEU A 124 -16.64 -11.43 -19.59
C LEU A 124 -17.59 -12.63 -19.64
N GLU A 125 -18.62 -12.60 -20.48
CA GLU A 125 -19.53 -13.72 -20.68
C GLU A 125 -18.77 -14.95 -21.21
N MET A 126 -17.87 -14.75 -22.18
CA MET A 126 -17.00 -15.82 -22.67
C MET A 126 -16.06 -16.36 -21.58
N ALA A 127 -15.47 -15.47 -20.76
CA ALA A 127 -14.63 -15.88 -19.63
C ALA A 127 -15.40 -16.66 -18.59
N GLU A 128 -16.65 -16.29 -18.29
CA GLU A 128 -17.54 -17.01 -17.40
C GLU A 128 -17.89 -18.41 -17.94
N GLU A 129 -18.19 -18.54 -19.22
CA GLU A 129 -18.43 -19.85 -19.85
C GLU A 129 -17.21 -20.78 -19.73
N LEU A 130 -16.00 -20.24 -19.96
CA LEU A 130 -14.77 -21.01 -19.78
C LEU A 130 -14.54 -21.40 -18.32
N LEU A 131 -14.82 -20.51 -17.37
CA LEU A 131 -14.75 -20.80 -15.95
C LEU A 131 -15.71 -21.93 -15.58
N GLN A 132 -16.97 -21.91 -16.07
CA GLN A 132 -17.96 -22.96 -15.81
C GLN A 132 -17.47 -24.34 -16.28
N SER A 133 -16.73 -24.41 -17.38
CA SER A 133 -16.15 -25.67 -17.87
C SER A 133 -15.02 -26.22 -16.98
N GLN A 134 -14.38 -25.37 -16.18
CA GLN A 134 -13.19 -25.68 -15.36
C GLN A 134 -13.40 -25.41 -13.85
N LEU A 135 -14.63 -25.29 -13.39
CA LEU A 135 -14.99 -24.91 -12.02
C LEU A 135 -14.27 -25.71 -10.94
N HIS A 136 -14.15 -27.02 -11.13
CA HIS A 136 -13.50 -27.91 -10.14
C HIS A 136 -12.03 -27.53 -9.88
N THR A 137 -11.34 -27.03 -10.90
CA THR A 137 -9.91 -26.68 -10.81
C THR A 137 -9.73 -25.22 -10.41
N GLN A 138 -10.50 -24.31 -11.00
CA GLN A 138 -10.30 -22.87 -10.85
C GLN A 138 -11.06 -22.27 -9.66
N SER A 139 -12.23 -22.84 -9.32
CA SER A 139 -13.04 -22.36 -8.19
C SER A 139 -13.79 -23.50 -7.48
N PRO A 140 -13.10 -24.25 -6.60
CA PRO A 140 -13.70 -25.37 -5.86
C PRO A 140 -14.93 -24.95 -5.03
N THR A 141 -14.93 -23.73 -4.50
CA THR A 141 -16.04 -23.19 -3.72
C THR A 141 -17.31 -23.01 -4.56
N LEU A 142 -17.18 -22.46 -5.77
CA LEU A 142 -18.32 -22.33 -6.70
C LEU A 142 -18.81 -23.71 -7.18
N ALA A 143 -17.89 -24.63 -7.45
CA ALA A 143 -18.25 -25.99 -7.81
C ALA A 143 -19.05 -26.68 -6.70
N GLN A 144 -18.65 -26.51 -5.44
CA GLN A 144 -19.38 -27.04 -4.30
C GLN A 144 -20.76 -26.38 -4.12
N TRP A 145 -20.83 -25.07 -4.32
CA TRP A 145 -22.08 -24.33 -4.26
C TRP A 145 -23.09 -24.82 -5.31
N ASN A 146 -22.65 -25.00 -6.56
CA ASN A 146 -23.49 -25.50 -7.63
C ASN A 146 -24.06 -26.90 -7.30
N LYS A 147 -23.23 -27.83 -6.76
CA LYS A 147 -23.70 -29.11 -6.28
C LYS A 147 -24.76 -29.00 -5.20
N THR A 148 -24.59 -28.02 -4.30
CA THR A 148 -25.58 -27.79 -3.23
C THR A 148 -26.89 -27.28 -3.83
N LEU A 149 -26.86 -26.37 -4.79
CA LEU A 149 -28.06 -25.88 -5.47
C LEU A 149 -28.80 -26.97 -6.22
N ASP A 150 -28.11 -27.92 -6.86
CA ASP A 150 -28.73 -29.02 -7.58
C ASP A 150 -29.51 -29.93 -6.64
N ALA A 151 -29.14 -30.01 -5.36
CA ALA A 151 -29.90 -30.76 -4.35
C ALA A 151 -31.23 -30.09 -3.93
N TYR A 152 -31.43 -28.81 -4.27
CA TYR A 152 -32.64 -28.02 -3.99
C TYR A 152 -33.57 -27.85 -5.22
N ARG A 153 -33.14 -28.31 -6.38
CA ARG A 153 -33.94 -28.35 -7.62
C ARG A 153 -34.69 -29.68 -7.76
#